data_593f34a66c74f2e4493bc5f6f0e7118e
#
_entry.id   593f34a66c74f2e4493bc5f6f0e7118e
#
_cell.length_a   1.000
_cell.length_b   1.000
_cell.length_c   1.000
_cell.angle_alpha   90.00
_cell.angle_beta   90.00
_cell.angle_gamma   90.00
#
_symmetry.space_group_name_H-M   'P 1'
#
loop_
_entity.id
_entity.type
_entity.pdbx_description
1 polymer ?
#
loop_
_entity_poly.entity_id
_entity_poly.type
_entity_poly.pdbx_seq_one_letter_code
_entity_poly.pdbx_strand_id
1 'polypeptide(L)'
;MFALFSRILKLAGPYKGRIQGAFACAFVESILSKMPIFLAFVVLSGFAAGTLTGQTCLYVGLGLTAAVLVQMLVHYLSDSLQSAAGYLMFAEKRMELGGHLRKLPMGYFTSGNIGKISSVLSTDMVFIEEVAMSTLGNMMSYLLSSLVLLGFMFYLNWQLGLIAALVTILAWLVSRGMNKVSLREAAGRQEQSERLTDAVLSFVEGIGVIKSYNLLGEKSEELTGNFKRSRNTSLAFERKMTPWTMGLNILYGIGIAAIFSLSVFLERSGVLSLAYVLGVLLFVFDLFGPLKALYGEASRLTVMNAALDRIEAVLEEPELPDTGKQHIPAQAQPGQPEVRFHDVAFAYQDKEVLHHISFSMRPNSMTALVGPSGGGKSTIANLLARLWDVKSGSVAIRGVDTRQVPLAELMDHISMVFQRVYLFQDTIYNNISMGKPDATEEEVYEAARKARCYDFIMALPDGFQTVVGEGGATLSGGEKQRISIARCILKDAPIVILDEATASVDTDNESYIQEAISELVKGKTLLVIAHRLNTIQNADQILVISDGQISQHGTHEELMEQPGIYQDFVRIRMNSAGWSLS
;
A
#
# COMPACT_ATOMS: atom_id res chain seq x y z
N MET A 1 24.54 -4.39 0.11
CA MET A 1 24.58 -3.84 1.48
C MET A 1 24.80 -2.32 1.47
N PHE A 2 25.96 -1.78 1.04
CA PHE A 2 26.22 -0.33 1.07
C PHE A 2 25.21 0.51 0.26
N ALA A 3 24.75 0.02 -0.88
CA ALA A 3 23.72 0.69 -1.67
C ALA A 3 22.41 0.85 -0.89
N LEU A 4 21.99 -0.21 -0.16
CA LEU A 4 20.78 -0.18 0.67
C LEU A 4 20.94 0.78 1.86
N PHE A 5 22.12 0.78 2.53
CA PHE A 5 22.42 1.76 3.57
C PHE A 5 22.30 3.19 3.05
N SER A 6 22.88 3.46 1.86
CA SER A 6 22.77 4.78 1.22
C SER A 6 21.32 5.16 0.89
N ARG A 7 20.51 4.20 0.45
CA ARG A 7 19.08 4.40 0.14
C ARG A 7 18.29 4.74 1.40
N ILE A 8 18.49 3.99 2.50
CA ILE A 8 17.81 4.26 3.77
C ILE A 8 18.27 5.59 4.38
N LEU A 9 19.57 5.92 4.30
CA LEU A 9 20.06 7.22 4.76
C LEU A 9 19.52 8.40 3.92
N LYS A 10 19.20 8.19 2.63
CA LYS A 10 18.51 9.20 1.83
C LYS A 10 17.06 9.38 2.27
N LEU A 11 16.35 8.25 2.49
CA LEU A 11 14.98 8.27 2.99
C LEU A 11 14.87 8.89 4.39
N ALA A 12 15.90 8.71 5.24
CA ALA A 12 15.91 9.21 6.60
C ALA A 12 15.92 10.76 6.71
N GLY A 13 16.29 11.48 5.64
CA GLY A 13 16.24 12.94 5.61
C GLY A 13 16.85 13.60 6.86
N PRO A 14 16.03 14.32 7.67
CA PRO A 14 16.51 15.01 8.88
C PRO A 14 16.97 14.05 9.99
N TYR A 15 16.52 12.79 9.99
CA TYR A 15 16.86 11.79 11.03
C TYR A 15 18.19 11.06 10.78
N LYS A 16 18.88 11.36 9.68
CA LYS A 16 20.18 10.76 9.31
C LYS A 16 21.21 10.80 10.43
N GLY A 17 21.29 11.92 11.19
CA GLY A 17 22.21 12.07 12.32
C GLY A 17 21.96 11.06 13.44
N ARG A 18 20.70 10.68 13.72
CA ARG A 18 20.37 9.67 14.73
C ARG A 18 20.85 8.29 14.33
N ILE A 19 20.68 7.92 13.05
CA ILE A 19 21.15 6.64 12.50
C ILE A 19 22.68 6.57 12.55
N GLN A 20 23.37 7.66 12.20
CA GLN A 20 24.83 7.72 12.30
C GLN A 20 25.30 7.61 13.75
N GLY A 21 24.60 8.25 14.70
CA GLY A 21 24.85 8.12 16.14
C GLY A 21 24.66 6.67 16.62
N ALA A 22 23.59 5.99 16.17
CA ALA A 22 23.37 4.58 16.48
C ALA A 22 24.51 3.68 15.97
N PHE A 23 25.06 3.95 14.77
CA PHE A 23 26.21 3.21 14.25
C PHE A 23 27.49 3.46 15.06
N ALA A 24 27.71 4.69 15.55
CA ALA A 24 28.82 4.98 16.46
C ALA A 24 28.66 4.23 17.80
N CYS A 25 27.43 4.16 18.33
CA CYS A 25 27.14 3.34 19.51
C CYS A 25 27.36 1.85 19.24
N ALA A 26 26.95 1.32 18.08
CA ALA A 26 27.18 -0.07 17.68
C ALA A 26 28.69 -0.40 17.59
N PHE A 27 29.52 0.55 17.18
CA PHE A 27 30.99 0.39 17.20
C PHE A 27 31.51 0.22 18.63
N VAL A 28 31.13 1.10 19.55
CA VAL A 28 31.54 1.02 20.96
C VAL A 28 31.01 -0.30 21.57
N GLU A 29 29.78 -0.64 21.32
CA GLU A 29 29.14 -1.89 21.78
C GLU A 29 29.89 -3.13 21.26
N SER A 30 30.34 -3.14 20.00
CA SER A 30 31.10 -4.25 19.42
C SER A 30 32.40 -4.53 20.14
N ILE A 31 33.06 -3.49 20.70
CA ILE A 31 34.26 -3.63 21.52
C ILE A 31 33.88 -4.11 22.92
N LEU A 32 32.88 -3.46 23.54
CA LEU A 32 32.47 -3.79 24.92
C LEU A 32 31.95 -5.23 25.04
N SER A 33 31.22 -5.73 24.03
CA SER A 33 30.72 -7.09 23.99
C SER A 33 31.82 -8.16 24.00
N LYS A 34 33.07 -7.82 23.63
CA LYS A 34 34.23 -8.70 23.64
C LYS A 34 35.09 -8.55 24.89
N MET A 35 34.85 -7.52 25.71
CA MET A 35 35.59 -7.30 26.95
C MET A 35 35.60 -8.48 27.90
N PRO A 36 34.49 -9.25 28.11
CA PRO A 36 34.53 -10.45 28.95
C PRO A 36 35.61 -11.46 28.53
N ILE A 37 35.74 -11.68 27.22
CA ILE A 37 36.74 -12.62 26.67
C ILE A 37 38.15 -12.06 26.84
N PHE A 38 38.36 -10.76 26.61
CA PHE A 38 39.67 -10.09 26.85
C PHE A 38 40.07 -10.17 28.32
N LEU A 39 39.14 -9.90 29.24
CA LEU A 39 39.40 -9.96 30.66
C LEU A 39 39.68 -11.40 31.16
N ALA A 40 38.95 -12.39 30.60
CA ALA A 40 39.24 -13.82 30.86
C ALA A 40 40.63 -14.20 30.35
N PHE A 41 41.08 -13.66 29.19
CA PHE A 41 42.44 -13.87 28.71
C PHE A 41 43.50 -13.27 29.67
N VAL A 42 43.26 -12.11 30.26
CA VAL A 42 44.16 -11.48 31.24
C VAL A 42 44.29 -12.41 32.48
N VAL A 43 43.19 -12.95 32.99
CA VAL A 43 43.22 -13.87 34.14
C VAL A 43 44.00 -15.17 33.81
N LEU A 44 43.67 -15.76 32.64
CA LEU A 44 44.33 -17.00 32.20
C LEU A 44 45.84 -16.80 31.94
N SER A 45 46.22 -15.69 31.36
CA SER A 45 47.64 -15.36 31.14
C SER A 45 48.40 -15.16 32.44
N GLY A 46 47.80 -14.47 33.42
CA GLY A 46 48.35 -14.27 34.74
C GLY A 46 48.48 -15.58 35.53
N PHE A 47 47.49 -16.48 35.39
CA PHE A 47 47.52 -17.81 35.98
C PHE A 47 48.64 -18.68 35.38
N ALA A 48 48.75 -18.74 34.07
CA ALA A 48 49.77 -19.49 33.37
C ALA A 48 51.19 -18.98 33.65
N ALA A 49 51.36 -17.66 33.86
CA ALA A 49 52.61 -17.02 34.22
C ALA A 49 52.95 -17.11 35.74
N GLY A 50 52.04 -17.62 36.57
CA GLY A 50 52.22 -17.66 38.04
C GLY A 50 52.19 -16.25 38.70
N THR A 51 51.69 -15.26 38.04
CA THR A 51 51.64 -13.84 38.48
C THR A 51 50.27 -13.41 38.96
N LEU A 52 49.30 -14.32 39.02
CA LEU A 52 47.93 -13.99 39.40
C LEU A 52 47.86 -13.64 40.90
N THR A 53 47.33 -12.45 41.19
CA THR A 53 47.12 -11.99 42.57
C THR A 53 45.63 -11.75 42.83
N GLY A 54 45.23 -11.80 44.12
CA GLY A 54 43.83 -11.48 44.49
C GLY A 54 43.42 -10.07 44.07
N GLN A 55 44.32 -9.11 44.02
CA GLN A 55 44.07 -7.76 43.52
C GLN A 55 43.77 -7.75 41.99
N THR A 56 44.53 -8.52 41.21
CA THR A 56 44.25 -8.68 39.76
C THR A 56 42.87 -9.24 39.53
N CYS A 57 42.45 -10.29 40.26
CA CYS A 57 41.11 -10.83 40.15
C CYS A 57 40.01 -9.81 40.53
N LEU A 58 40.25 -9.01 41.58
CA LEU A 58 39.33 -7.96 41.98
C LEU A 58 39.19 -6.88 40.86
N TYR A 59 40.32 -6.39 40.31
CA TYR A 59 40.29 -5.41 39.22
C TYR A 59 39.63 -5.94 37.96
N VAL A 60 39.84 -7.20 37.60
CA VAL A 60 39.14 -7.86 36.48
C VAL A 60 37.65 -7.98 36.76
N GLY A 61 37.25 -8.36 37.96
CA GLY A 61 35.82 -8.42 38.33
C GLY A 61 35.16 -7.05 38.28
N LEU A 62 35.80 -6.01 38.81
CA LEU A 62 35.30 -4.64 38.72
C LEU A 62 35.23 -4.15 37.25
N GLY A 63 36.28 -4.43 36.47
CA GLY A 63 36.35 -4.09 35.06
C GLY A 63 35.25 -4.78 34.23
N LEU A 64 34.99 -6.06 34.52
CA LEU A 64 33.89 -6.81 33.88
C LEU A 64 32.52 -6.20 34.20
N THR A 65 32.30 -5.91 35.50
CA THR A 65 31.03 -5.28 35.92
C THR A 65 30.85 -3.91 35.26
N ALA A 66 31.89 -3.09 35.26
CA ALA A 66 31.87 -1.77 34.60
C ALA A 66 31.62 -1.91 33.09
N ALA A 67 32.29 -2.86 32.41
CA ALA A 67 32.09 -3.10 30.97
C ALA A 67 30.65 -3.50 30.64
N VAL A 68 30.05 -4.37 31.44
CA VAL A 68 28.65 -4.80 31.26
C VAL A 68 27.68 -3.63 31.47
N LEU A 69 27.88 -2.83 32.53
CA LEU A 69 27.01 -1.67 32.79
C LEU A 69 27.11 -0.63 31.67
N VAL A 70 28.32 -0.32 31.20
CA VAL A 70 28.52 0.60 30.08
C VAL A 70 27.93 0.02 28.79
N GLN A 71 28.10 -1.28 28.54
CA GLN A 71 27.51 -1.93 27.39
C GLN A 71 25.97 -1.82 27.38
N MET A 72 25.32 -2.06 28.53
CA MET A 72 23.87 -1.89 28.66
C MET A 72 23.42 -0.46 28.35
N LEU A 73 24.17 0.56 28.83
CA LEU A 73 23.87 1.95 28.56
C LEU A 73 24.02 2.30 27.06
N VAL A 74 25.11 1.83 26.44
CA VAL A 74 25.40 2.07 25.04
C VAL A 74 24.37 1.35 24.15
N HIS A 75 24.02 0.13 24.51
CA HIS A 75 22.96 -0.64 23.82
C HIS A 75 21.62 0.10 23.88
N TYR A 76 21.19 0.52 25.07
CA TYR A 76 19.96 1.32 25.24
C TYR A 76 19.97 2.60 24.41
N LEU A 77 21.11 3.31 24.38
CA LEU A 77 21.26 4.53 23.58
C LEU A 77 21.19 4.23 22.08
N SER A 78 21.86 3.17 21.63
CA SER A 78 21.82 2.70 20.25
C SER A 78 20.40 2.39 19.79
N ASP A 79 19.69 1.57 20.56
CA ASP A 79 18.32 1.18 20.26
C ASP A 79 17.35 2.37 20.29
N SER A 80 17.50 3.27 21.26
CA SER A 80 16.69 4.48 21.34
C SER A 80 16.88 5.39 20.13
N LEU A 81 18.13 5.62 19.71
CA LEU A 81 18.44 6.45 18.54
C LEU A 81 17.89 5.83 17.25
N GLN A 82 18.03 4.52 17.11
CA GLN A 82 17.65 3.76 15.92
C GLN A 82 16.14 3.62 15.79
N SER A 83 15.46 3.19 16.86
CA SER A 83 14.01 3.03 16.89
C SER A 83 13.30 4.37 16.69
N ALA A 84 13.73 5.42 17.41
CA ALA A 84 13.15 6.74 17.23
C ALA A 84 13.36 7.29 15.81
N ALA A 85 14.49 7.03 15.17
CA ALA A 85 14.70 7.42 13.77
C ALA A 85 13.75 6.66 12.83
N GLY A 86 13.58 5.35 13.03
CA GLY A 86 12.66 4.54 12.25
C GLY A 86 11.22 5.03 12.36
N TYR A 87 10.69 5.11 13.57
CA TYR A 87 9.31 5.53 13.81
C TYR A 87 9.01 6.94 13.28
N LEU A 88 9.88 7.91 13.51
CA LEU A 88 9.67 9.28 13.04
C LEU A 88 9.73 9.37 11.51
N MET A 89 10.69 8.71 10.88
CA MET A 89 10.85 8.69 9.43
C MET A 89 9.61 8.07 8.75
N PHE A 90 9.11 6.93 9.26
CA PHE A 90 7.97 6.27 8.66
C PHE A 90 6.63 6.92 8.99
N ALA A 91 6.52 7.62 10.14
CA ALA A 91 5.37 8.49 10.38
C ALA A 91 5.27 9.60 9.31
N GLU A 92 6.38 10.29 9.00
CA GLU A 92 6.41 11.28 7.92
C GLU A 92 6.12 10.66 6.56
N LYS A 93 6.69 9.49 6.25
CA LYS A 93 6.44 8.81 4.97
C LYS A 93 4.98 8.33 4.83
N ARG A 94 4.31 7.93 5.91
CA ARG A 94 2.87 7.64 5.89
C ARG A 94 2.04 8.88 5.59
N MET A 95 2.42 10.02 6.19
CA MET A 95 1.74 11.30 5.90
C MET A 95 1.95 11.75 4.44
N GLU A 96 3.18 11.62 3.93
CA GLU A 96 3.53 11.91 2.54
C GLU A 96 2.72 11.02 1.59
N LEU A 97 2.69 9.70 1.84
CA LEU A 97 1.92 8.75 1.03
C LEU A 97 0.41 9.04 1.09
N GLY A 98 -0.14 9.32 2.26
CA GLY A 98 -1.54 9.73 2.42
C GLY A 98 -1.86 11.03 1.68
N GLY A 99 -0.93 11.97 1.66
CA GLY A 99 -1.02 13.20 0.87
C GLY A 99 -0.99 12.95 -0.63
N HIS A 100 -0.10 12.06 -1.06
CA HIS A 100 0.06 11.64 -2.45
C HIS A 100 -1.17 10.88 -2.97
N LEU A 101 -1.66 9.89 -2.21
CA LEU A 101 -2.86 9.11 -2.58
C LEU A 101 -4.09 9.99 -2.86
N ARG A 102 -4.27 11.09 -2.12
CA ARG A 102 -5.39 12.01 -2.35
C ARG A 102 -5.32 12.75 -3.68
N LYS A 103 -4.15 12.81 -4.30
CA LYS A 103 -3.92 13.53 -5.56
C LYS A 103 -3.83 12.60 -6.77
N LEU A 104 -3.85 11.28 -6.55
CA LEU A 104 -3.84 10.32 -7.64
C LEU A 104 -5.17 10.32 -8.39
N PRO A 105 -5.16 10.09 -9.72
CA PRO A 105 -6.39 9.95 -10.48
C PRO A 105 -7.19 8.74 -10.01
N MET A 106 -8.52 8.82 -10.07
CA MET A 106 -9.42 7.76 -9.61
C MET A 106 -9.15 6.41 -10.30
N GLY A 107 -8.61 6.43 -11.52
CA GLY A 107 -8.21 5.24 -12.26
C GLY A 107 -7.11 4.40 -11.63
N TYR A 108 -6.35 4.98 -10.73
CA TYR A 108 -5.36 4.24 -9.97
C TYR A 108 -6.00 3.28 -8.94
N PHE A 109 -7.17 3.63 -8.42
CA PHE A 109 -7.86 2.86 -7.36
C PHE A 109 -8.65 1.67 -7.91
N THR A 110 -8.00 0.79 -8.66
CA THR A 110 -8.55 -0.52 -9.05
C THR A 110 -8.44 -1.51 -7.89
N SER A 111 -9.22 -2.59 -7.93
CA SER A 111 -9.17 -3.64 -6.89
C SER A 111 -7.75 -4.18 -6.64
N GLY A 112 -6.96 -4.38 -7.71
CA GLY A 112 -5.57 -4.83 -7.60
C GLY A 112 -4.66 -3.79 -6.94
N ASN A 113 -4.79 -2.51 -7.31
CA ASN A 113 -3.99 -1.43 -6.74
C ASN A 113 -4.39 -1.11 -5.28
N ILE A 114 -5.67 -1.22 -4.92
CA ILE A 114 -6.13 -1.06 -3.53
C ILE A 114 -5.46 -2.09 -2.63
N GLY A 115 -5.40 -3.35 -3.06
CA GLY A 115 -4.68 -4.40 -2.33
C GLY A 115 -3.18 -4.10 -2.19
N LYS A 116 -2.54 -3.59 -3.25
CA LYS A 116 -1.14 -3.16 -3.23
C LYS A 116 -0.90 -1.99 -2.27
N ILE A 117 -1.75 -0.95 -2.30
CA ILE A 117 -1.69 0.20 -1.39
C ILE A 117 -1.84 -0.26 0.06
N SER A 118 -2.82 -1.11 0.33
CA SER A 118 -3.06 -1.67 1.66
C SER A 118 -1.84 -2.45 2.16
N SER A 119 -1.22 -3.29 1.33
CA SER A 119 0.01 -4.01 1.66
C SER A 119 1.17 -3.08 1.96
N VAL A 120 1.35 -2.02 1.15
CA VAL A 120 2.40 -1.01 1.38
C VAL A 120 2.21 -0.30 2.72
N LEU A 121 0.99 0.15 3.04
CA LEU A 121 0.72 0.90 4.28
C LEU A 121 0.79 0.03 5.54
N SER A 122 0.26 -1.20 5.49
CA SER A 122 0.10 -2.06 6.67
C SER A 122 1.25 -3.04 6.86
N THR A 123 1.89 -3.52 5.79
CA THR A 123 2.90 -4.58 5.86
C THR A 123 4.30 -4.04 5.56
N ASP A 124 4.49 -3.41 4.41
CA ASP A 124 5.83 -3.00 3.98
C ASP A 124 6.42 -1.89 4.84
N MET A 125 5.63 -0.86 5.14
CA MET A 125 6.08 0.24 6.01
C MET A 125 6.36 -0.25 7.44
N VAL A 126 5.48 -1.11 8.00
CA VAL A 126 5.69 -1.68 9.34
C VAL A 126 6.92 -2.56 9.36
N PHE A 127 7.11 -3.41 8.34
CA PHE A 127 8.31 -4.26 8.24
C PHE A 127 9.61 -3.44 8.22
N ILE A 128 9.65 -2.34 7.47
CA ILE A 128 10.85 -1.50 7.42
C ILE A 128 11.02 -0.72 8.73
N GLU A 129 9.95 -0.22 9.31
CA GLU A 129 9.97 0.52 10.57
C GLU A 129 10.53 -0.31 11.73
N GLU A 130 10.07 -1.55 11.89
CA GLU A 130 10.42 -2.41 13.03
C GLU A 130 11.64 -3.29 12.76
N VAL A 131 11.67 -3.97 11.60
CA VAL A 131 12.66 -5.00 11.32
C VAL A 131 13.90 -4.43 10.62
N ALA A 132 13.71 -3.48 9.70
CA ALA A 132 14.83 -3.00 8.90
C ALA A 132 15.84 -2.22 9.74
N MET A 133 15.38 -1.39 10.66
CA MET A 133 16.27 -0.58 11.50
C MET A 133 17.08 -1.45 12.44
N SER A 134 16.47 -2.44 13.10
CA SER A 134 17.20 -3.40 13.94
C SER A 134 18.18 -4.26 13.12
N THR A 135 17.77 -4.71 11.92
CA THR A 135 18.65 -5.48 11.02
C THR A 135 19.88 -4.68 10.61
N LEU A 136 19.75 -3.39 10.30
CA LEU A 136 20.89 -2.53 9.95
C LEU A 136 21.87 -2.36 11.10
N GLY A 137 21.38 -2.13 12.31
CA GLY A 137 22.21 -2.03 13.52
C GLY A 137 22.95 -3.32 13.82
N ASN A 138 22.23 -4.45 13.79
CA ASN A 138 22.82 -5.78 13.99
C ASN A 138 23.91 -6.08 12.96
N MET A 139 23.67 -5.82 11.67
CA MET A 139 24.66 -6.03 10.62
C MET A 139 25.90 -5.17 10.82
N MET A 140 25.76 -3.91 11.24
CA MET A 140 26.89 -3.05 11.55
C MET A 140 27.66 -3.59 12.75
N SER A 141 26.97 -3.98 13.82
CA SER A 141 27.58 -4.60 15.00
C SER A 141 28.35 -5.89 14.66
N TYR A 142 27.75 -6.77 13.84
CA TYR A 142 28.42 -8.01 13.42
C TYR A 142 29.66 -7.77 12.57
N LEU A 143 29.59 -6.82 11.64
CA LEU A 143 30.73 -6.45 10.80
C LEU A 143 31.88 -5.90 11.66
N LEU A 144 31.57 -4.98 12.57
CA LEU A 144 32.56 -4.37 13.46
C LEU A 144 33.13 -5.39 14.45
N SER A 145 32.31 -6.25 15.04
CA SER A 145 32.76 -7.34 15.92
C SER A 145 33.69 -8.30 15.18
N SER A 146 33.40 -8.62 13.92
CA SER A 146 34.27 -9.48 13.11
C SER A 146 35.63 -8.83 12.87
N LEU A 147 35.66 -7.51 12.60
CA LEU A 147 36.91 -6.76 12.40
C LEU A 147 37.74 -6.70 13.71
N VAL A 148 37.10 -6.45 14.86
CA VAL A 148 37.74 -6.43 16.17
C VAL A 148 38.36 -7.79 16.49
N LEU A 149 37.64 -8.89 16.32
CA LEU A 149 38.13 -10.25 16.57
C LEU A 149 39.27 -10.63 15.60
N LEU A 150 39.16 -10.28 14.34
CA LEU A 150 40.22 -10.51 13.36
C LEU A 150 41.49 -9.71 13.73
N GLY A 151 41.34 -8.45 14.07
CA GLY A 151 42.44 -7.61 14.55
C GLY A 151 43.14 -8.18 15.80
N PHE A 152 42.35 -8.72 16.72
CA PHE A 152 42.89 -9.37 17.91
C PHE A 152 43.64 -10.68 17.57
N MET A 153 43.19 -11.46 16.59
CA MET A 153 43.94 -12.64 16.12
C MET A 153 45.31 -12.24 15.53
N PHE A 154 45.41 -11.13 14.80
CA PHE A 154 46.69 -10.59 14.33
C PHE A 154 47.58 -10.10 15.48
N TYR A 155 46.98 -9.53 16.54
CA TYR A 155 47.71 -9.11 17.73
C TYR A 155 48.30 -10.32 18.49
N LEU A 156 47.56 -11.43 18.62
CA LEU A 156 48.05 -12.63 19.26
C LEU A 156 49.22 -13.25 18.48
N ASN A 157 49.03 -13.45 17.17
CA ASN A 157 50.08 -13.88 16.27
C ASN A 157 49.68 -13.63 14.81
N TRP A 158 50.57 -13.08 14.01
CA TRP A 158 50.29 -12.73 12.61
C TRP A 158 49.94 -13.94 11.73
N GLN A 159 50.50 -15.14 11.99
CA GLN A 159 50.24 -16.36 11.25
C GLN A 159 48.80 -16.87 11.52
N LEU A 160 48.35 -16.77 12.76
CA LEU A 160 46.95 -17.08 13.14
C LEU A 160 45.97 -16.08 12.52
N GLY A 161 46.34 -14.80 12.53
CA GLY A 161 45.58 -13.74 11.85
C GLY A 161 45.44 -13.96 10.34
N LEU A 162 46.50 -14.44 9.66
CA LEU A 162 46.44 -14.77 8.22
C LEU A 162 45.49 -15.92 7.93
N ILE A 163 45.48 -17.00 8.74
CA ILE A 163 44.51 -18.10 8.56
C ILE A 163 43.08 -17.59 8.77
N ALA A 164 42.87 -16.81 9.83
CA ALA A 164 41.56 -16.22 10.11
C ALA A 164 41.06 -15.32 8.95
N ALA A 165 41.96 -14.48 8.39
CA ALA A 165 41.66 -13.64 7.23
C ALA A 165 41.36 -14.47 5.98
N LEU A 166 42.15 -15.52 5.70
CA LEU A 166 41.92 -16.42 4.56
C LEU A 166 40.56 -17.09 4.66
N VAL A 167 40.20 -17.64 5.83
CA VAL A 167 38.89 -18.26 6.05
C VAL A 167 37.77 -17.25 5.88
N THR A 168 37.93 -16.01 6.36
CA THR A 168 36.97 -14.94 6.19
C THR A 168 36.75 -14.57 4.71
N ILE A 169 37.83 -14.47 3.94
CA ILE A 169 37.78 -14.20 2.48
C ILE A 169 37.08 -15.35 1.73
N LEU A 170 37.43 -16.61 2.06
CA LEU A 170 36.79 -17.78 1.47
C LEU A 170 35.30 -17.84 1.82
N ALA A 171 34.94 -17.58 3.06
CA ALA A 171 33.55 -17.50 3.51
C ALA A 171 32.77 -16.40 2.76
N TRP A 172 33.39 -15.25 2.52
CA TRP A 172 32.79 -14.18 1.73
C TRP A 172 32.54 -14.59 0.26
N LEU A 173 33.46 -15.31 -0.37
CA LEU A 173 33.30 -15.84 -1.74
C LEU A 173 32.15 -16.86 -1.80
N VAL A 174 32.10 -17.80 -0.85
CA VAL A 174 31.02 -18.79 -0.76
C VAL A 174 29.67 -18.08 -0.54
N SER A 175 29.63 -17.09 0.32
CA SER A 175 28.41 -16.29 0.59
C SER A 175 27.93 -15.50 -0.63
N ARG A 176 28.83 -15.01 -1.49
CA ARG A 176 28.44 -14.41 -2.77
C ARG A 176 27.69 -15.39 -3.67
N GLY A 177 28.17 -16.63 -3.76
CA GLY A 177 27.52 -17.72 -4.49
C GLY A 177 26.13 -18.04 -3.90
N MET A 178 26.07 -18.19 -2.57
CA MET A 178 24.84 -18.42 -1.82
C MET A 178 23.80 -17.33 -2.07
N ASN A 179 24.18 -16.05 -1.97
CA ASN A 179 23.28 -14.92 -2.19
C ASN A 179 22.72 -14.89 -3.62
N LYS A 180 23.52 -15.23 -4.62
CA LYS A 180 23.04 -15.31 -6.01
C LYS A 180 21.97 -16.39 -6.21
N VAL A 181 22.12 -17.53 -5.55
CA VAL A 181 21.12 -18.60 -5.55
C VAL A 181 19.88 -18.16 -4.75
N SER A 182 20.06 -17.60 -3.55
CA SER A 182 19.00 -17.12 -2.70
C SER A 182 18.09 -16.11 -3.42
N LEU A 183 18.66 -15.12 -4.12
CA LEU A 183 17.92 -14.11 -4.88
C LEU A 183 17.08 -14.70 -6.01
N ARG A 184 17.62 -15.69 -6.74
CA ARG A 184 16.88 -16.36 -7.81
C ARG A 184 15.67 -17.14 -7.29
N GLU A 185 15.86 -17.86 -6.21
CA GLU A 185 14.82 -18.71 -5.64
C GLU A 185 13.78 -17.90 -4.82
N ALA A 186 14.19 -16.77 -4.24
CA ALA A 186 13.29 -15.90 -3.46
C ALA A 186 12.15 -15.36 -4.33
N ALA A 187 12.41 -14.97 -5.57
CA ALA A 187 11.39 -14.46 -6.49
C ALA A 187 10.29 -15.53 -6.75
N GLY A 188 10.69 -16.76 -7.06
CA GLY A 188 9.73 -17.86 -7.27
C GLY A 188 8.93 -18.23 -6.01
N ARG A 189 9.55 -18.11 -4.84
CA ARG A 189 8.86 -18.33 -3.56
C ARG A 189 7.86 -17.22 -3.26
N GLN A 190 8.20 -15.98 -3.57
CA GLN A 190 7.30 -14.84 -3.42
C GLN A 190 6.08 -14.98 -4.33
N GLU A 191 6.30 -15.25 -5.62
CA GLU A 191 5.21 -15.48 -6.58
C GLU A 191 4.28 -16.62 -6.14
N GLN A 192 4.84 -17.72 -5.63
CA GLN A 192 4.02 -18.83 -5.11
C GLN A 192 3.25 -18.45 -3.85
N SER A 193 3.81 -17.58 -2.99
CA SER A 193 3.10 -17.05 -1.82
C SER A 193 1.92 -16.16 -2.22
N GLU A 194 2.08 -15.32 -3.21
CA GLU A 194 1.02 -14.48 -3.79
C GLU A 194 -0.10 -15.35 -4.37
N ARG A 195 0.23 -16.32 -5.21
CA ARG A 195 -0.74 -17.28 -5.77
C ARG A 195 -1.51 -18.05 -4.69
N LEU A 196 -0.83 -18.39 -3.57
CA LEU A 196 -1.50 -19.05 -2.44
C LEU A 196 -2.49 -18.10 -1.77
N THR A 197 -2.09 -16.86 -1.54
CA THR A 197 -2.97 -15.83 -0.95
C THR A 197 -4.20 -15.60 -1.81
N ASP A 198 -4.04 -15.46 -3.13
CA ASP A 198 -5.13 -15.29 -4.08
C ASP A 198 -6.08 -16.49 -4.06
N ALA A 199 -5.55 -17.72 -4.02
CA ALA A 199 -6.36 -18.92 -3.94
C ALA A 199 -7.16 -19.03 -2.63
N VAL A 200 -6.58 -18.62 -1.51
CA VAL A 200 -7.26 -18.57 -0.21
C VAL A 200 -8.37 -17.51 -0.22
N LEU A 201 -8.08 -16.30 -0.70
CA LEU A 201 -9.07 -15.23 -0.78
C LEU A 201 -10.23 -15.63 -1.69
N SER A 202 -9.96 -16.14 -2.89
CA SER A 202 -10.99 -16.61 -3.82
C SER A 202 -11.87 -17.73 -3.22
N PHE A 203 -11.26 -18.63 -2.45
CA PHE A 203 -12.01 -19.70 -1.76
C PHE A 203 -12.91 -19.12 -0.66
N VAL A 204 -12.41 -18.18 0.14
CA VAL A 204 -13.18 -17.56 1.23
C VAL A 204 -14.31 -16.68 0.69
N GLU A 205 -14.02 -15.83 -0.28
CA GLU A 205 -15.04 -14.98 -0.93
C GLU A 205 -16.12 -15.81 -1.65
N GLY A 206 -15.70 -16.89 -2.32
CA GLY A 206 -16.57 -17.80 -3.03
C GLY A 206 -17.26 -18.87 -2.19
N ILE A 207 -17.06 -18.91 -0.85
CA ILE A 207 -17.50 -20.02 0.01
C ILE A 207 -19.02 -20.26 -0.06
N GLY A 208 -19.80 -19.19 -0.19
CA GLY A 208 -21.26 -19.27 -0.36
C GLY A 208 -21.65 -20.05 -1.63
N VAL A 209 -21.01 -19.71 -2.75
CA VAL A 209 -21.21 -20.40 -4.04
C VAL A 209 -20.73 -21.85 -3.95
N ILE A 210 -19.52 -22.06 -3.41
CA ILE A 210 -18.93 -23.39 -3.25
C ILE A 210 -19.87 -24.32 -2.45
N LYS A 211 -20.47 -23.81 -1.37
CA LYS A 211 -21.44 -24.55 -0.56
C LYS A 211 -22.76 -24.79 -1.27
N SER A 212 -23.32 -23.76 -1.93
CA SER A 212 -24.63 -23.84 -2.59
C SER A 212 -24.63 -24.83 -3.77
N TYR A 213 -23.51 -24.96 -4.48
CA TYR A 213 -23.34 -25.89 -5.60
C TYR A 213 -22.64 -27.20 -5.22
N ASN A 214 -22.40 -27.45 -3.93
CA ASN A 214 -21.74 -28.66 -3.40
C ASN A 214 -20.34 -28.92 -4.01
N LEU A 215 -19.58 -27.85 -4.26
CA LEU A 215 -18.23 -27.92 -4.86
C LEU A 215 -17.12 -28.01 -3.82
N LEU A 216 -17.45 -28.34 -2.56
CA LEU A 216 -16.47 -28.39 -1.46
C LEU A 216 -15.31 -29.36 -1.75
N GLY A 217 -15.58 -30.53 -2.35
CA GLY A 217 -14.55 -31.49 -2.73
C GLY A 217 -13.55 -30.91 -3.73
N GLU A 218 -14.04 -30.48 -4.89
CA GLU A 218 -13.23 -29.99 -6.00
C GLU A 218 -12.44 -28.72 -5.64
N LYS A 219 -13.09 -27.73 -5.04
CA LYS A 219 -12.44 -26.47 -4.66
C LYS A 219 -11.49 -26.62 -3.47
N SER A 220 -11.77 -27.54 -2.57
CA SER A 220 -10.83 -27.92 -1.50
C SER A 220 -9.61 -28.65 -2.03
N GLU A 221 -9.72 -29.45 -3.07
CA GLU A 221 -8.58 -30.07 -3.75
C GLU A 221 -7.71 -29.05 -4.44
N GLU A 222 -8.30 -28.06 -5.13
CA GLU A 222 -7.58 -26.94 -5.74
C GLU A 222 -6.78 -26.15 -4.70
N LEU A 223 -7.41 -25.77 -3.58
CA LEU A 223 -6.77 -25.07 -2.47
C LEU A 223 -5.65 -25.92 -1.85
N THR A 224 -5.93 -27.20 -1.59
CA THR A 224 -4.93 -28.15 -1.08
C THR A 224 -3.77 -28.32 -2.06
N GLY A 225 -4.03 -28.30 -3.35
CA GLY A 225 -3.03 -28.28 -4.41
C GLY A 225 -2.10 -27.07 -4.32
N ASN A 226 -2.64 -25.88 -4.06
CA ASN A 226 -1.87 -24.65 -3.84
C ASN A 226 -1.03 -24.73 -2.55
N PHE A 227 -1.55 -25.26 -1.44
CA PHE A 227 -0.76 -25.52 -0.22
C PHE A 227 0.39 -26.49 -0.48
N LYS A 228 0.14 -27.60 -1.20
CA LYS A 228 1.19 -28.57 -1.56
C LYS A 228 2.26 -27.92 -2.45
N ARG A 229 1.89 -27.09 -3.43
CA ARG A 229 2.84 -26.36 -4.29
C ARG A 229 3.69 -25.40 -3.46
N SER A 230 3.08 -24.59 -2.60
CA SER A 230 3.78 -23.65 -1.71
C SER A 230 4.77 -24.37 -0.80
N ARG A 231 4.34 -25.48 -0.16
CA ARG A 231 5.23 -26.35 0.62
C ARG A 231 6.41 -26.88 -0.20
N ASN A 232 6.13 -27.40 -1.39
CA ASN A 232 7.17 -28.00 -2.23
C ASN A 232 8.18 -26.94 -2.73
N THR A 233 7.72 -25.73 -3.05
CA THR A 233 8.59 -24.59 -3.41
C THR A 233 9.48 -24.19 -2.23
N SER A 234 8.92 -24.12 -1.02
CA SER A 234 9.69 -23.83 0.20
C SER A 234 10.73 -24.93 0.51
N LEU A 235 10.35 -26.19 0.39
CA LEU A 235 11.28 -27.32 0.57
C LEU A 235 12.37 -27.33 -0.51
N ALA A 236 12.06 -26.99 -1.76
CA ALA A 236 13.03 -26.88 -2.84
C ALA A 236 14.04 -25.76 -2.56
N PHE A 237 13.57 -24.61 -2.04
CA PHE A 237 14.43 -23.52 -1.59
C PHE A 237 15.42 -24.00 -0.51
N GLU A 238 14.89 -24.63 0.56
CA GLU A 238 15.74 -25.15 1.64
C GLU A 238 16.76 -26.16 1.15
N ARG A 239 16.36 -27.11 0.28
CA ARG A 239 17.28 -28.09 -0.32
C ARG A 239 18.41 -27.45 -1.12
N LYS A 240 18.17 -26.32 -1.79
CA LYS A 240 19.18 -25.58 -2.52
C LYS A 240 20.07 -24.73 -1.61
N MET A 241 19.55 -24.24 -0.47
CA MET A 241 20.29 -23.39 0.46
C MET A 241 21.12 -24.18 1.46
N THR A 242 20.61 -25.33 1.93
CA THR A 242 21.28 -26.17 2.96
C THR A 242 22.75 -26.54 2.58
N PRO A 243 23.09 -26.94 1.34
CA PRO A 243 24.48 -27.24 1.00
C PRO A 243 25.43 -26.05 1.19
N TRP A 244 24.98 -24.83 0.89
CA TRP A 244 25.78 -23.62 1.08
C TRP A 244 26.02 -23.31 2.56
N THR A 245 24.98 -23.41 3.38
CA THR A 245 25.11 -23.19 4.84
C THR A 245 25.95 -24.28 5.50
N MET A 246 25.83 -25.53 5.06
CA MET A 246 26.71 -26.62 5.49
C MET A 246 28.16 -26.37 5.07
N GLY A 247 28.39 -25.97 3.81
CA GLY A 247 29.72 -25.62 3.31
C GLY A 247 30.39 -24.51 4.11
N LEU A 248 29.64 -23.46 4.47
CA LEU A 248 30.14 -22.39 5.34
C LEU A 248 30.47 -22.90 6.75
N ASN A 249 29.61 -23.73 7.34
CA ASN A 249 29.88 -24.31 8.66
C ASN A 249 31.11 -25.24 8.67
N ILE A 250 31.27 -26.03 7.62
CA ILE A 250 32.46 -26.88 7.45
C ILE A 250 33.73 -26.01 7.30
N LEU A 251 33.67 -24.94 6.47
CA LEU A 251 34.77 -24.02 6.27
C LEU A 251 35.19 -23.37 7.60
N TYR A 252 34.24 -22.89 8.41
CA TYR A 252 34.52 -22.33 9.71
C TYR A 252 35.08 -23.38 10.67
N GLY A 253 34.54 -24.61 10.67
CA GLY A 253 35.08 -25.71 11.49
C GLY A 253 36.53 -26.05 11.13
N ILE A 254 36.85 -26.13 9.83
CA ILE A 254 38.24 -26.34 9.36
C ILE A 254 39.12 -25.16 9.79
N GLY A 255 38.62 -23.90 9.66
CA GLY A 255 39.34 -22.71 10.09
C GLY A 255 39.68 -22.73 11.57
N ILE A 256 38.69 -23.07 12.43
CA ILE A 256 38.89 -23.22 13.88
C ILE A 256 39.95 -24.32 14.18
N ALA A 257 39.82 -25.49 13.56
CA ALA A 257 40.77 -26.57 13.72
C ALA A 257 42.20 -26.21 13.29
N ALA A 258 42.34 -25.52 12.15
CA ALA A 258 43.63 -25.08 11.63
C ALA A 258 44.30 -24.04 12.55
N ILE A 259 43.52 -23.03 13.02
CA ILE A 259 44.01 -22.01 13.95
C ILE A 259 44.47 -22.68 15.26
N PHE A 260 43.66 -23.58 15.79
CA PHE A 260 44.00 -24.28 17.02
C PHE A 260 45.24 -25.17 16.85
N SER A 261 45.29 -26.00 15.82
CA SER A 261 46.45 -26.87 15.52
C SER A 261 47.75 -26.07 15.35
N LEU A 262 47.66 -24.96 14.59
CA LEU A 262 48.82 -24.08 14.42
C LEU A 262 49.25 -23.43 15.76
N SER A 263 48.33 -23.02 16.60
CA SER A 263 48.64 -22.38 17.90
C SER A 263 49.38 -23.37 18.81
N VAL A 264 48.98 -24.65 18.86
CA VAL A 264 49.69 -25.71 19.61
C VAL A 264 51.06 -26.01 19.01
N PHE A 265 51.18 -26.02 17.69
CA PHE A 265 52.47 -26.18 17.01
C PHE A 265 53.46 -25.05 17.33
N LEU A 266 53.00 -23.80 17.30
CA LEU A 266 53.81 -22.62 17.62
C LEU A 266 54.21 -22.57 19.11
N GLU A 267 53.38 -23.09 20.01
CA GLU A 267 53.72 -23.22 21.42
C GLU A 267 54.86 -24.27 21.60
N ARG A 268 54.74 -25.44 20.98
CA ARG A 268 55.81 -26.46 21.05
C ARG A 268 57.11 -25.99 20.42
N SER A 269 57.03 -25.09 19.45
CA SER A 269 58.21 -24.50 18.79
C SER A 269 58.81 -23.30 19.61
N GLY A 270 58.24 -23.00 20.78
CA GLY A 270 58.69 -21.90 21.61
C GLY A 270 58.39 -20.49 21.12
N VAL A 271 57.57 -20.39 20.06
CA VAL A 271 57.17 -19.08 19.49
C VAL A 271 56.02 -18.43 20.28
N LEU A 272 55.09 -19.26 20.76
CA LEU A 272 53.96 -18.82 21.59
C LEU A 272 54.09 -19.38 23.02
N SER A 273 53.63 -18.65 24.02
CA SER A 273 53.49 -19.15 25.37
C SER A 273 52.17 -19.90 25.56
N LEU A 274 52.07 -20.77 26.53
CA LEU A 274 50.85 -21.48 26.92
C LEU A 274 49.66 -20.51 27.14
N ALA A 275 49.93 -19.34 27.74
CA ALA A 275 48.94 -18.31 27.94
C ALA A 275 48.28 -17.85 26.65
N TYR A 276 49.06 -17.67 25.56
CA TYR A 276 48.54 -17.29 24.25
C TYR A 276 47.72 -18.43 23.60
N VAL A 277 48.09 -19.68 23.76
CA VAL A 277 47.28 -20.82 23.27
C VAL A 277 45.94 -20.88 23.98
N LEU A 278 45.92 -20.65 25.31
CA LEU A 278 44.66 -20.53 26.06
C LEU A 278 43.83 -19.34 25.59
N GLY A 279 44.48 -18.23 25.28
CA GLY A 279 43.81 -17.09 24.65
C GLY A 279 43.17 -17.46 23.31
N VAL A 280 43.91 -18.08 22.41
CA VAL A 280 43.36 -18.56 21.11
C VAL A 280 42.15 -19.45 21.31
N LEU A 281 42.16 -20.37 22.29
CA LEU A 281 41.02 -21.23 22.62
C LEU A 281 39.76 -20.44 22.99
N LEU A 282 39.89 -19.33 23.73
CA LEU A 282 38.76 -18.47 24.11
C LEU A 282 38.19 -17.74 22.90
N PHE A 283 39.04 -17.26 22.01
CA PHE A 283 38.62 -16.41 20.90
C PHE A 283 38.19 -17.18 19.65
N VAL A 284 38.75 -18.37 19.39
CA VAL A 284 38.57 -19.06 18.12
C VAL A 284 37.13 -19.51 17.90
N PHE A 285 36.42 -19.88 18.96
CA PHE A 285 35.01 -20.32 18.86
C PHE A 285 34.06 -19.14 18.63
N ASP A 286 34.39 -17.94 19.09
CA ASP A 286 33.57 -16.74 18.86
C ASP A 286 33.98 -15.99 17.57
N LEU A 287 35.16 -16.31 16.99
CA LEU A 287 35.75 -15.59 15.85
C LEU A 287 34.81 -15.50 14.64
N PHE A 288 34.13 -16.56 14.29
CA PHE A 288 33.27 -16.64 13.12
C PHE A 288 31.77 -16.47 13.45
N GLY A 289 31.41 -16.32 14.73
CA GLY A 289 30.02 -16.11 15.18
C GLY A 289 29.35 -14.90 14.51
N PRO A 290 29.94 -13.68 14.62
CA PRO A 290 29.40 -12.47 13.99
C PRO A 290 29.31 -12.60 12.45
N LEU A 291 30.27 -13.27 11.80
CA LEU A 291 30.21 -13.51 10.35
C LEU A 291 29.02 -14.39 9.96
N LYS A 292 28.76 -15.47 10.71
CA LYS A 292 27.58 -16.31 10.50
C LYS A 292 26.29 -15.51 10.66
N ALA A 293 26.20 -14.68 11.70
CA ALA A 293 25.05 -13.82 11.93
C ALA A 293 24.84 -12.79 10.80
N LEU A 294 25.93 -12.16 10.34
CA LEU A 294 25.90 -11.21 9.22
C LEU A 294 25.30 -11.84 7.94
N TYR A 295 25.66 -13.09 7.63
CA TYR A 295 25.11 -13.76 6.47
C TYR A 295 23.65 -14.19 6.68
N GLY A 296 23.25 -14.51 7.89
CA GLY A 296 21.85 -14.78 8.26
C GLY A 296 20.93 -13.58 7.98
N GLU A 297 21.41 -12.37 8.25
CA GLU A 297 20.66 -11.15 8.00
C GLU A 297 20.59 -10.78 6.50
N ALA A 298 21.46 -11.32 5.64
CA ALA A 298 21.50 -10.96 4.23
C ALA A 298 20.18 -11.23 3.47
N SER A 299 19.41 -12.25 3.87
CA SER A 299 18.11 -12.55 3.29
C SER A 299 17.07 -11.47 3.60
N ARG A 300 17.14 -10.84 4.79
CA ARG A 300 16.25 -9.74 5.19
C ARG A 300 16.48 -8.50 4.35
N LEU A 301 17.72 -8.24 3.90
CA LEU A 301 18.04 -7.12 3.00
C LEU A 301 17.28 -7.22 1.67
N THR A 302 17.05 -8.42 1.17
CA THR A 302 16.29 -8.63 -0.08
C THR A 302 14.82 -8.24 0.10
N VAL A 303 14.22 -8.68 1.21
CA VAL A 303 12.83 -8.31 1.54
C VAL A 303 12.72 -6.80 1.75
N MET A 304 13.69 -6.18 2.44
CA MET A 304 13.75 -4.73 2.62
C MET A 304 13.79 -3.97 1.29
N ASN A 305 14.65 -4.38 0.36
CA ASN A 305 14.71 -3.74 -0.96
C ASN A 305 13.38 -3.86 -1.70
N ALA A 306 12.77 -5.04 -1.71
CA ALA A 306 11.48 -5.25 -2.35
C ALA A 306 10.36 -4.41 -1.72
N ALA A 307 10.35 -4.27 -0.39
CA ALA A 307 9.39 -3.40 0.31
C ALA A 307 9.61 -1.91 -0.05
N LEU A 308 10.88 -1.46 -0.06
CA LEU A 308 11.21 -0.10 -0.49
C LEU A 308 10.83 0.18 -1.94
N ASP A 309 11.06 -0.79 -2.86
CA ASP A 309 10.69 -0.66 -4.27
C ASP A 309 9.16 -0.52 -4.43
N ARG A 310 8.36 -1.25 -3.62
CA ARG A 310 6.90 -1.12 -3.64
C ARG A 310 6.42 0.23 -3.09
N ILE A 311 7.04 0.72 -2.01
CA ILE A 311 6.72 2.05 -1.44
C ILE A 311 7.05 3.15 -2.46
N GLU A 312 8.24 3.11 -3.05
CA GLU A 312 8.66 4.09 -4.06
C GLU A 312 7.77 4.03 -5.30
N ALA A 313 7.41 2.83 -5.78
CA ALA A 313 6.53 2.66 -6.93
C ALA A 313 5.13 3.29 -6.72
N VAL A 314 4.62 3.35 -5.49
CA VAL A 314 3.36 4.05 -5.20
C VAL A 314 3.58 5.57 -5.13
N LEU A 315 4.72 6.03 -4.58
CA LEU A 315 5.05 7.46 -4.48
C LEU A 315 5.46 8.08 -5.82
N GLU A 316 5.95 7.29 -6.77
CA GLU A 316 6.33 7.75 -8.13
C GLU A 316 5.15 7.78 -9.11
N GLU A 317 3.97 7.25 -8.71
CA GLU A 317 2.79 7.29 -9.55
C GLU A 317 2.39 8.75 -9.86
N PRO A 318 2.09 9.10 -11.12
CA PRO A 318 1.78 10.49 -11.48
C PRO A 318 0.54 11.01 -10.78
N GLU A 319 0.65 12.13 -10.08
CA GLU A 319 -0.48 12.87 -9.51
C GLU A 319 -1.34 13.48 -10.63
N LEU A 320 -2.64 13.63 -10.37
CA LEU A 320 -3.51 14.43 -11.24
C LEU A 320 -3.05 15.90 -11.14
N PRO A 321 -2.67 16.55 -12.25
CA PRO A 321 -2.16 17.90 -12.19
C PRO A 321 -3.21 18.88 -11.64
N ASP A 322 -2.93 19.54 -10.52
CA ASP A 322 -3.79 20.58 -9.93
C ASP A 322 -3.06 21.94 -9.99
N THR A 323 -2.79 22.39 -11.22
CA THR A 323 -2.06 23.64 -11.51
C THR A 323 -2.97 24.75 -12.00
N GLY A 324 -4.27 24.52 -12.06
CA GLY A 324 -5.27 25.48 -12.51
C GLY A 324 -5.31 26.73 -11.64
N LYS A 325 -5.53 27.89 -12.28
CA LYS A 325 -5.62 29.21 -11.61
C LYS A 325 -6.83 30.02 -12.10
N GLN A 326 -7.59 29.48 -13.03
CA GLN A 326 -8.81 30.15 -13.52
C GLN A 326 -9.97 29.77 -12.60
N HIS A 327 -10.91 30.72 -12.48
CA HIS A 327 -12.13 30.54 -11.70
C HIS A 327 -13.32 30.30 -12.62
N ILE A 328 -14.23 29.42 -12.20
CA ILE A 328 -15.49 29.21 -12.92
C ILE A 328 -16.39 30.43 -12.67
N PRO A 329 -16.91 31.12 -13.73
CA PRO A 329 -17.85 32.21 -13.54
C PRO A 329 -19.09 31.78 -12.75
N ALA A 330 -19.60 32.65 -11.88
CA ALA A 330 -20.77 32.34 -11.02
C ALA A 330 -22.02 31.96 -11.86
N GLN A 331 -22.15 32.49 -13.06
CA GLN A 331 -23.23 32.17 -14.01
C GLN A 331 -22.68 32.03 -15.44
N ALA A 332 -23.30 31.19 -16.25
CA ALA A 332 -23.01 31.13 -17.68
C ALA A 332 -23.45 32.43 -18.36
N GLN A 333 -22.67 32.90 -19.34
CA GLN A 333 -23.07 34.04 -20.15
C GLN A 333 -24.28 33.70 -21.04
N PRO A 334 -25.12 34.68 -21.45
CA PRO A 334 -26.24 34.40 -22.33
C PRO A 334 -25.81 33.69 -23.62
N GLY A 335 -26.40 32.51 -23.88
CA GLY A 335 -26.04 31.65 -25.02
C GLY A 335 -24.83 30.74 -24.82
N GLN A 336 -24.15 30.83 -23.68
CA GLN A 336 -23.05 29.93 -23.33
C GLN A 336 -23.58 28.65 -22.69
N PRO A 337 -23.08 27.47 -23.07
CA PRO A 337 -23.44 26.22 -22.40
C PRO A 337 -22.84 26.18 -21.00
N GLU A 338 -23.54 25.48 -20.09
CA GLU A 338 -23.04 25.17 -18.75
C GLU A 338 -21.84 24.24 -18.82
N VAL A 339 -21.96 23.19 -19.65
CA VAL A 339 -20.89 22.18 -19.88
C VAL A 339 -20.66 22.03 -21.37
N ARG A 340 -19.41 21.92 -21.79
CA ARG A 340 -19.03 21.63 -23.18
C ARG A 340 -17.93 20.57 -23.22
N PHE A 341 -18.18 19.51 -23.97
CA PHE A 341 -17.19 18.55 -24.45
C PHE A 341 -16.81 18.94 -25.89
N HIS A 342 -15.52 19.06 -26.16
CA HIS A 342 -15.01 19.42 -27.47
C HIS A 342 -13.93 18.46 -27.91
N ASP A 343 -14.24 17.62 -28.89
CA ASP A 343 -13.34 16.66 -29.53
C ASP A 343 -12.58 15.76 -28.53
N VAL A 344 -13.31 15.26 -27.52
CA VAL A 344 -12.73 14.51 -26.41
C VAL A 344 -12.45 13.07 -26.83
N ALA A 345 -11.18 12.65 -26.69
CA ALA A 345 -10.77 11.25 -26.72
C ALA A 345 -10.20 10.85 -25.36
N PHE A 346 -10.43 9.58 -24.97
CA PHE A 346 -9.97 9.06 -23.71
C PHE A 346 -9.65 7.56 -23.79
N ALA A 347 -8.62 7.14 -23.04
CA ALA A 347 -8.21 5.75 -22.88
C ALA A 347 -7.95 5.43 -21.41
N TYR A 348 -8.39 4.25 -20.96
CA TYR A 348 -7.93 3.64 -19.72
C TYR A 348 -6.64 2.86 -20.05
N GLN A 349 -5.50 3.34 -19.57
CA GLN A 349 -4.20 2.82 -19.98
C GLN A 349 -4.06 2.83 -21.52
N ASP A 350 -3.89 1.66 -22.15
CA ASP A 350 -3.74 1.52 -23.60
C ASP A 350 -5.07 1.29 -24.35
N LYS A 351 -6.16 1.06 -23.61
CA LYS A 351 -7.47 0.78 -24.22
C LYS A 351 -8.26 2.08 -24.42
N GLU A 352 -8.36 2.53 -25.66
CA GLU A 352 -9.21 3.65 -26.04
C GLU A 352 -10.69 3.34 -25.82
N VAL A 353 -11.43 4.26 -25.19
CA VAL A 353 -12.82 4.09 -24.78
C VAL A 353 -13.73 5.17 -25.35
N LEU A 354 -13.21 6.40 -25.54
CA LEU A 354 -13.96 7.50 -26.14
C LEU A 354 -13.19 8.06 -27.34
N HIS A 355 -13.95 8.32 -28.41
CA HIS A 355 -13.43 8.80 -29.69
C HIS A 355 -14.21 10.02 -30.14
N HIS A 356 -13.56 11.21 -30.18
CA HIS A 356 -14.11 12.45 -30.73
C HIS A 356 -15.48 12.85 -30.16
N ILE A 357 -15.70 12.73 -28.85
CA ILE A 357 -16.94 13.11 -28.18
C ILE A 357 -17.08 14.64 -28.15
N SER A 358 -18.13 15.15 -28.76
CA SER A 358 -18.46 16.58 -28.78
C SER A 358 -19.94 16.79 -28.52
N PHE A 359 -20.27 17.50 -27.46
CA PHE A 359 -21.64 17.92 -27.11
C PHE A 359 -21.62 19.09 -26.15
N SER A 360 -22.78 19.70 -25.91
CA SER A 360 -22.94 20.76 -24.93
C SER A 360 -24.24 20.59 -24.13
N MET A 361 -24.20 20.99 -22.85
CA MET A 361 -25.35 21.01 -21.96
C MET A 361 -25.76 22.48 -21.70
N ARG A 362 -27.03 22.78 -21.82
CA ARG A 362 -27.57 24.11 -21.49
C ARG A 362 -27.72 24.26 -19.96
N PRO A 363 -27.63 25.47 -19.40
CA PRO A 363 -27.96 25.70 -18.01
C PRO A 363 -29.38 25.21 -17.68
N ASN A 364 -29.55 24.60 -16.49
CA ASN A 364 -30.83 24.09 -15.99
C ASN A 364 -31.54 23.12 -16.95
N SER A 365 -30.79 22.31 -17.68
CA SER A 365 -31.32 21.28 -18.58
C SER A 365 -30.85 19.90 -18.20
N MET A 366 -31.59 18.88 -18.63
CA MET A 366 -31.28 17.47 -18.43
C MET A 366 -30.74 16.84 -19.71
N THR A 367 -29.52 16.33 -19.66
CA THR A 367 -28.91 15.51 -20.72
C THR A 367 -28.83 14.05 -20.27
N ALA A 368 -29.47 13.17 -21.04
CA ALA A 368 -29.47 11.72 -20.78
C ALA A 368 -28.44 11.00 -21.65
N LEU A 369 -27.57 10.20 -21.05
CA LEU A 369 -26.68 9.27 -21.73
C LEU A 369 -27.33 7.87 -21.80
N VAL A 370 -27.52 7.36 -23.01
CA VAL A 370 -28.17 6.09 -23.30
C VAL A 370 -27.26 5.23 -24.19
N GLY A 371 -27.42 3.93 -24.18
CA GLY A 371 -26.67 3.01 -25.06
C GLY A 371 -26.26 1.71 -24.38
N PRO A 372 -25.58 0.82 -25.08
CA PRO A 372 -25.16 -0.48 -24.56
C PRO A 372 -24.18 -0.37 -23.40
N SER A 373 -24.11 -1.41 -22.57
CA SER A 373 -23.10 -1.50 -21.51
C SER A 373 -21.69 -1.49 -22.11
N GLY A 374 -20.78 -0.77 -21.48
CA GLY A 374 -19.40 -0.61 -22.00
C GLY A 374 -19.24 0.44 -23.10
N GLY A 375 -20.31 1.14 -23.55
CA GLY A 375 -20.25 2.16 -24.61
C GLY A 375 -19.51 3.46 -24.23
N GLY A 376 -19.11 3.66 -22.94
CA GLY A 376 -18.37 4.87 -22.52
C GLY A 376 -19.19 5.89 -21.71
N LYS A 377 -20.45 5.60 -21.36
CA LYS A 377 -21.34 6.51 -20.61
C LYS A 377 -20.78 6.98 -19.27
N SER A 378 -20.39 6.04 -18.40
CA SER A 378 -19.80 6.38 -17.08
C SER A 378 -18.42 7.05 -17.23
N THR A 379 -17.72 6.78 -18.33
CA THR A 379 -16.46 7.49 -18.64
C THR A 379 -16.70 8.97 -18.91
N ILE A 380 -17.75 9.33 -19.65
CA ILE A 380 -18.14 10.74 -19.89
C ILE A 380 -18.47 11.42 -18.55
N ALA A 381 -19.25 10.78 -17.68
CA ALA A 381 -19.58 11.29 -16.35
C ALA A 381 -18.32 11.52 -15.48
N ASN A 382 -17.40 10.57 -15.50
CA ASN A 382 -16.15 10.63 -14.76
C ASN A 382 -15.20 11.73 -15.29
N LEU A 383 -15.17 11.97 -16.61
CA LEU A 383 -14.39 13.04 -17.21
C LEU A 383 -14.97 14.42 -16.90
N LEU A 384 -16.29 14.55 -16.82
CA LEU A 384 -16.93 15.80 -16.37
C LEU A 384 -16.52 16.13 -14.93
N ALA A 385 -16.52 15.12 -14.04
CA ALA A 385 -16.05 15.26 -12.66
C ALA A 385 -14.51 15.33 -12.54
N ARG A 386 -13.77 15.30 -13.67
CA ARG A 386 -12.31 15.29 -13.70
C ARG A 386 -11.69 14.25 -12.75
N LEU A 387 -12.31 13.06 -12.65
CA LEU A 387 -11.68 11.91 -11.98
C LEU A 387 -10.52 11.32 -12.80
N TRP A 388 -10.42 11.71 -14.07
CA TRP A 388 -9.32 11.53 -15.02
C TRP A 388 -9.21 12.76 -15.93
N ASP A 389 -8.03 13.05 -16.43
CA ASP A 389 -7.85 14.02 -17.49
C ASP A 389 -8.07 13.38 -18.88
N VAL A 390 -8.56 14.16 -19.83
CA VAL A 390 -8.76 13.72 -21.22
C VAL A 390 -7.42 13.48 -21.94
N LYS A 391 -7.37 12.51 -22.86
CA LYS A 391 -6.20 12.25 -23.69
C LYS A 391 -6.01 13.35 -24.75
N SER A 392 -7.10 13.78 -25.36
CA SER A 392 -7.16 14.93 -26.30
C SER A 392 -8.50 15.62 -26.20
N GLY A 393 -8.59 16.83 -26.73
CA GLY A 393 -9.77 17.66 -26.62
C GLY A 393 -9.86 18.39 -25.28
N SER A 394 -11.08 18.86 -24.93
CA SER A 394 -11.31 19.60 -23.68
C SER A 394 -12.72 19.38 -23.12
N VAL A 395 -12.82 19.45 -21.80
CA VAL A 395 -14.09 19.56 -21.06
C VAL A 395 -14.10 20.90 -20.37
N ALA A 396 -15.14 21.71 -20.63
CA ALA A 396 -15.24 23.05 -20.07
C ALA A 396 -16.56 23.26 -19.32
N ILE A 397 -16.52 23.98 -18.20
CA ILE A 397 -17.66 24.46 -17.44
C ILE A 397 -17.72 25.99 -17.59
N ARG A 398 -18.85 26.50 -18.05
CA ARG A 398 -19.06 27.95 -18.30
C ARG A 398 -17.89 28.58 -19.08
N GLY A 399 -17.36 27.81 -20.07
CA GLY A 399 -16.29 28.25 -20.99
C GLY A 399 -14.87 28.08 -20.44
N VAL A 400 -14.68 27.66 -19.20
CA VAL A 400 -13.35 27.42 -18.62
C VAL A 400 -13.04 25.92 -18.64
N ASP A 401 -11.88 25.54 -19.20
CA ASP A 401 -11.41 24.16 -19.23
C ASP A 401 -11.19 23.65 -17.80
N THR A 402 -11.74 22.49 -17.48
CA THR A 402 -11.65 21.87 -16.14
C THR A 402 -10.22 21.70 -15.65
N ARG A 403 -9.25 21.55 -16.56
CA ARG A 403 -7.82 21.42 -16.23
C ARG A 403 -7.18 22.74 -15.78
N GLN A 404 -7.81 23.87 -16.08
CA GLN A 404 -7.34 25.21 -15.72
C GLN A 404 -7.94 25.72 -14.41
N VAL A 405 -8.88 24.97 -13.83
CA VAL A 405 -9.55 25.30 -12.56
C VAL A 405 -8.90 24.49 -11.42
N PRO A 406 -8.71 25.09 -10.22
CA PRO A 406 -8.34 24.31 -9.03
C PRO A 406 -9.33 23.18 -8.77
N LEU A 407 -8.84 21.98 -8.45
CA LEU A 407 -9.69 20.79 -8.31
C LEU A 407 -10.76 20.97 -7.21
N ALA A 408 -10.40 21.63 -6.11
CA ALA A 408 -11.34 21.91 -5.02
C ALA A 408 -12.53 22.77 -5.53
N GLU A 409 -12.27 23.85 -6.26
CA GLU A 409 -13.32 24.72 -6.84
C GLU A 409 -14.17 23.95 -7.87
N LEU A 410 -13.54 23.14 -8.72
CA LEU A 410 -14.27 22.29 -9.66
C LEU A 410 -15.23 21.34 -8.94
N MET A 411 -14.75 20.71 -7.85
CA MET A 411 -15.59 19.82 -7.04
C MET A 411 -16.76 20.54 -6.39
N ASP A 412 -16.62 21.80 -5.98
CA ASP A 412 -17.73 22.58 -5.44
C ASP A 412 -18.88 22.79 -6.44
N HIS A 413 -18.57 22.77 -7.76
CA HIS A 413 -19.55 22.94 -8.82
C HIS A 413 -20.27 21.65 -9.24
N ILE A 414 -19.83 20.48 -8.76
CA ILE A 414 -20.33 19.19 -9.20
C ILE A 414 -20.78 18.34 -8.00
N SER A 415 -22.01 17.84 -8.04
CA SER A 415 -22.49 16.77 -7.18
C SER A 415 -22.62 15.46 -7.97
N MET A 416 -22.23 14.33 -7.41
CA MET A 416 -22.32 13.04 -8.09
C MET A 416 -22.97 11.97 -7.19
N VAL A 417 -24.01 11.34 -7.72
CA VAL A 417 -24.63 10.14 -7.13
C VAL A 417 -24.11 8.94 -7.91
N PHE A 418 -23.29 8.14 -7.24
CA PHE A 418 -22.67 6.96 -7.84
C PHE A 418 -23.63 5.78 -7.90
N GLN A 419 -23.42 4.88 -8.87
CA GLN A 419 -24.16 3.63 -9.00
C GLN A 419 -24.01 2.74 -7.74
N ARG A 420 -22.78 2.62 -7.21
CA ARG A 420 -22.50 1.95 -5.94
C ARG A 420 -22.32 2.99 -4.84
N VAL A 421 -23.35 3.11 -3.99
CA VAL A 421 -23.29 4.01 -2.84
C VAL A 421 -22.37 3.44 -1.77
N TYR A 422 -21.40 4.23 -1.36
CA TYR A 422 -20.54 3.94 -0.22
C TYR A 422 -20.87 4.85 0.96
N LEU A 423 -21.13 4.24 2.12
CA LEU A 423 -21.26 4.95 3.40
C LEU A 423 -20.05 4.59 4.27
N PHE A 424 -19.47 5.60 4.88
CA PHE A 424 -18.38 5.40 5.83
C PHE A 424 -18.90 4.82 7.14
N GLN A 425 -18.06 4.06 7.83
CA GLN A 425 -18.34 3.55 9.17
C GLN A 425 -18.34 4.72 10.16
N ASP A 426 -19.47 5.43 10.22
CA ASP A 426 -19.68 6.63 11.01
C ASP A 426 -21.20 6.82 11.23
N THR A 427 -21.61 7.85 11.95
CA THR A 427 -23.03 8.18 12.12
C THR A 427 -23.70 8.53 10.78
N ILE A 428 -25.00 8.36 10.69
CA ILE A 428 -25.77 8.81 9.52
C ILE A 428 -25.64 10.33 9.37
N TYR A 429 -25.64 11.06 10.49
CA TYR A 429 -25.41 12.50 10.50
C TYR A 429 -24.11 12.87 9.79
N ASN A 430 -22.98 12.30 10.22
CA ASN A 430 -21.68 12.55 9.62
C ASN A 430 -21.62 12.13 8.14
N ASN A 431 -22.26 11.03 7.79
CA ASN A 431 -22.37 10.60 6.41
C ASN A 431 -23.12 11.60 5.51
N ILE A 432 -24.13 12.30 6.00
CA ILE A 432 -24.84 13.35 5.24
C ILE A 432 -24.04 14.65 5.24
N SER A 433 -23.51 15.09 6.40
CA SER A 433 -22.76 16.35 6.54
C SER A 433 -21.47 16.42 5.71
N MET A 434 -20.97 15.27 5.21
CA MET A 434 -19.87 15.26 4.20
C MET A 434 -20.19 16.11 2.97
N GLY A 435 -21.45 16.33 2.61
CA GLY A 435 -21.84 17.22 1.52
C GLY A 435 -21.47 18.69 1.78
N LYS A 436 -21.51 19.12 3.03
CA LYS A 436 -21.16 20.47 3.50
C LYS A 436 -20.71 20.35 4.97
N PRO A 437 -19.38 20.27 5.24
CA PRO A 437 -18.86 20.01 6.58
C PRO A 437 -19.30 21.04 7.64
N ASP A 438 -19.50 22.30 7.23
CA ASP A 438 -19.92 23.40 8.12
C ASP A 438 -21.45 23.57 8.19
N ALA A 439 -22.22 22.58 7.71
CA ALA A 439 -23.68 22.62 7.75
C ALA A 439 -24.21 22.61 9.19
N THR A 440 -25.23 23.40 9.44
CA THR A 440 -25.98 23.34 10.70
C THR A 440 -26.80 22.05 10.79
N GLU A 441 -27.17 21.66 11.99
CA GLU A 441 -28.00 20.48 12.21
C GLU A 441 -29.34 20.56 11.46
N GLU A 442 -29.95 21.73 11.40
CA GLU A 442 -31.21 21.97 10.69
C GLU A 442 -31.01 21.81 9.16
N GLU A 443 -29.91 22.29 8.59
CA GLU A 443 -29.59 22.08 7.17
C GLU A 443 -29.47 20.60 6.83
N VAL A 444 -28.83 19.80 7.70
CA VAL A 444 -28.70 18.34 7.53
C VAL A 444 -30.08 17.67 7.59
N TYR A 445 -30.92 18.05 8.56
CA TYR A 445 -32.26 17.50 8.68
C TYR A 445 -33.18 17.88 7.52
N GLU A 446 -33.08 19.10 7.03
CA GLU A 446 -33.82 19.55 5.85
C GLU A 446 -33.37 18.83 4.57
N ALA A 447 -32.07 18.60 4.39
CA ALA A 447 -31.56 17.78 3.28
C ALA A 447 -32.09 16.34 3.38
N ALA A 448 -32.15 15.77 4.58
CA ALA A 448 -32.70 14.44 4.81
C ALA A 448 -34.21 14.36 4.53
N ARG A 449 -35.00 15.40 4.86
CA ARG A 449 -36.42 15.49 4.51
C ARG A 449 -36.63 15.52 3.00
N LYS A 450 -35.88 16.37 2.31
CA LYS A 450 -35.91 16.49 0.83
C LYS A 450 -35.50 15.17 0.15
N ALA A 451 -34.54 14.47 0.73
CA ALA A 451 -34.09 13.16 0.23
C ALA A 451 -35.00 11.99 0.67
N ARG A 452 -36.12 12.25 1.34
CA ARG A 452 -37.04 11.21 1.84
C ARG A 452 -36.36 10.18 2.75
N CYS A 453 -35.32 10.59 3.49
CA CYS A 453 -34.62 9.70 4.41
C CYS A 453 -34.84 10.05 5.89
N TYR A 454 -35.39 11.21 6.21
CA TYR A 454 -35.60 11.67 7.58
C TYR A 454 -36.43 10.69 8.41
N ASP A 455 -37.57 10.24 7.91
CA ASP A 455 -38.53 9.43 8.68
C ASP A 455 -37.93 8.05 9.02
N PHE A 456 -37.29 7.37 8.08
CA PHE A 456 -36.66 6.09 8.39
C PHE A 456 -35.46 6.24 9.34
N ILE A 457 -34.71 7.33 9.23
CA ILE A 457 -33.59 7.61 10.14
C ILE A 457 -34.11 7.81 11.57
N MET A 458 -35.18 8.60 11.75
CA MET A 458 -35.79 8.82 13.05
C MET A 458 -36.46 7.59 13.65
N ALA A 459 -36.79 6.59 12.83
CA ALA A 459 -37.31 5.30 13.30
C ALA A 459 -36.21 4.36 13.83
N LEU A 460 -34.92 4.67 13.57
CA LEU A 460 -33.79 3.94 14.15
C LEU A 460 -33.59 4.27 15.63
N PRO A 461 -33.07 3.34 16.46
CA PRO A 461 -32.93 3.55 17.90
C PRO A 461 -32.19 4.83 18.30
N ASP A 462 -31.11 5.17 17.54
CA ASP A 462 -30.27 6.34 17.82
C ASP A 462 -30.47 7.46 16.78
N GLY A 463 -31.52 7.38 15.93
CA GLY A 463 -31.80 8.36 14.90
C GLY A 463 -30.61 8.69 14.04
N PHE A 464 -30.30 9.96 13.86
CA PHE A 464 -29.13 10.42 13.07
C PHE A 464 -27.77 10.03 13.66
N GLN A 465 -27.71 9.70 14.96
CA GLN A 465 -26.49 9.24 15.62
C GLN A 465 -26.26 7.72 15.43
N THR A 466 -27.15 7.03 14.75
CA THR A 466 -26.97 5.61 14.41
C THR A 466 -25.70 5.45 13.59
N VAL A 467 -24.76 4.62 14.09
CA VAL A 467 -23.52 4.28 13.39
C VAL A 467 -23.82 3.20 12.36
N VAL A 468 -23.56 3.49 11.11
CA VAL A 468 -23.68 2.50 10.03
C VAL A 468 -22.41 1.69 9.91
N GLY A 469 -22.54 0.38 9.64
CA GLY A 469 -21.40 -0.49 9.39
C GLY A 469 -20.65 -0.13 8.10
N GLU A 470 -19.48 -0.73 7.89
CA GLU A 470 -18.66 -0.52 6.70
C GLU A 470 -19.48 -0.71 5.41
N GLY A 471 -19.38 0.25 4.50
CA GLY A 471 -20.17 0.27 3.26
C GLY A 471 -21.69 0.37 3.49
N GLY A 472 -22.14 0.71 4.72
CA GLY A 472 -23.57 0.77 5.07
C GLY A 472 -24.21 -0.60 5.24
N ALA A 473 -23.48 -1.62 5.69
CA ALA A 473 -23.91 -3.03 5.76
C ALA A 473 -25.26 -3.25 6.47
N THR A 474 -25.66 -2.34 7.37
CA THR A 474 -26.91 -2.41 8.15
C THR A 474 -28.13 -1.80 7.44
N LEU A 475 -27.95 -1.13 6.31
CA LEU A 475 -29.00 -0.42 5.57
C LEU A 475 -29.33 -1.11 4.26
N SER A 476 -30.60 -1.01 3.83
CA SER A 476 -31.03 -1.47 2.50
C SER A 476 -30.40 -0.62 1.37
N GLY A 477 -30.40 -1.13 0.15
CA GLY A 477 -29.89 -0.41 -1.01
C GLY A 477 -30.58 0.94 -1.21
N GLY A 478 -31.90 1.00 -1.05
CA GLY A 478 -32.70 2.23 -1.18
C GLY A 478 -32.42 3.27 -0.08
N GLU A 479 -32.19 2.84 1.15
CA GLU A 479 -31.83 3.73 2.26
C GLU A 479 -30.45 4.35 2.03
N LYS A 480 -29.45 3.56 1.63
CA LYS A 480 -28.10 4.07 1.24
C LYS A 480 -28.20 5.11 0.13
N GLN A 481 -29.01 4.83 -0.88
CA GLN A 481 -29.21 5.72 -2.02
C GLN A 481 -29.78 7.07 -1.59
N ARG A 482 -30.84 7.07 -0.74
CA ARG A 482 -31.43 8.30 -0.22
C ARG A 482 -30.44 9.11 0.64
N ILE A 483 -29.62 8.47 1.45
CA ILE A 483 -28.54 9.16 2.19
C ILE A 483 -27.53 9.78 1.22
N SER A 484 -27.15 9.10 0.13
CA SER A 484 -26.27 9.67 -0.89
C SER A 484 -26.90 10.86 -1.62
N ILE A 485 -28.21 10.80 -1.87
CA ILE A 485 -28.96 11.94 -2.44
C ILE A 485 -29.00 13.10 -1.44
N ALA A 486 -29.21 12.85 -0.13
CA ALA A 486 -29.15 13.87 0.90
C ALA A 486 -27.80 14.61 0.95
N ARG A 487 -26.67 13.89 0.78
CA ARG A 487 -25.33 14.51 0.61
C ARG A 487 -25.30 15.50 -0.55
N CYS A 488 -25.86 15.10 -1.69
CA CYS A 488 -25.87 15.94 -2.90
C CYS A 488 -26.80 17.15 -2.73
N ILE A 489 -27.94 16.99 -2.08
CA ILE A 489 -28.88 18.08 -1.77
C ILE A 489 -28.22 19.10 -0.82
N LEU A 490 -27.55 18.63 0.23
CA LEU A 490 -26.85 19.47 1.20
C LEU A 490 -25.71 20.25 0.57
N LYS A 491 -24.98 19.62 -0.37
CA LYS A 491 -23.88 20.26 -1.13
C LYS A 491 -24.35 21.37 -2.05
N ASP A 492 -25.54 21.25 -2.61
CA ASP A 492 -26.22 22.23 -3.46
C ASP A 492 -25.46 22.68 -4.70
N ALA A 493 -24.63 21.81 -5.29
CA ALA A 493 -23.84 22.13 -6.49
C ALA A 493 -24.73 22.39 -7.74
N PRO A 494 -24.32 23.30 -8.67
CA PRO A 494 -25.10 23.65 -9.86
C PRO A 494 -25.18 22.54 -10.92
N ILE A 495 -24.20 21.63 -10.96
CA ILE A 495 -24.15 20.50 -11.88
C ILE A 495 -24.32 19.21 -11.09
N VAL A 496 -25.27 18.37 -11.51
CA VAL A 496 -25.55 17.08 -10.89
C VAL A 496 -25.29 15.96 -11.89
N ILE A 497 -24.53 14.96 -11.48
CA ILE A 497 -24.29 13.74 -12.26
C ILE A 497 -24.98 12.58 -11.54
N LEU A 498 -25.87 11.86 -12.25
CA LEU A 498 -26.54 10.68 -11.74
C LEU A 498 -26.12 9.44 -12.54
N ASP A 499 -25.41 8.52 -11.90
CA ASP A 499 -25.03 7.24 -12.49
C ASP A 499 -25.95 6.14 -11.94
N GLU A 500 -26.95 5.72 -12.74
CA GLU A 500 -27.87 4.60 -12.50
C GLU A 500 -28.46 4.51 -11.05
N ALA A 501 -28.96 5.61 -10.53
CA ALA A 501 -29.36 5.77 -9.14
C ALA A 501 -30.46 4.80 -8.62
N THR A 502 -30.99 3.86 -9.43
CA THR A 502 -32.17 3.06 -9.07
C THR A 502 -32.12 1.58 -9.47
N ALA A 503 -30.97 1.05 -9.90
CA ALA A 503 -30.87 -0.28 -10.54
C ALA A 503 -31.13 -1.51 -9.64
N SER A 504 -31.11 -1.37 -8.31
CA SER A 504 -31.20 -2.50 -7.36
C SER A 504 -32.13 -2.25 -6.18
N VAL A 505 -33.23 -1.51 -6.38
CA VAL A 505 -34.11 -1.07 -5.31
C VAL A 505 -35.49 -1.72 -5.48
N ASP A 506 -36.11 -2.10 -4.37
CA ASP A 506 -37.48 -2.57 -4.28
C ASP A 506 -38.49 -1.47 -4.67
N THR A 507 -39.67 -1.87 -5.10
CA THR A 507 -40.70 -0.99 -5.70
C THR A 507 -41.15 0.14 -4.76
N ASP A 508 -41.21 -0.11 -3.45
CA ASP A 508 -41.64 0.89 -2.45
C ASP A 508 -40.58 1.99 -2.25
N ASN A 509 -39.31 1.61 -2.20
CA ASN A 509 -38.21 2.56 -2.09
C ASN A 509 -37.95 3.34 -3.38
N GLU A 510 -38.37 2.80 -4.54
CA GLU A 510 -38.21 3.48 -5.83
C GLU A 510 -38.96 4.80 -5.89
N SER A 511 -40.23 4.85 -5.42
CA SER A 511 -41.01 6.09 -5.39
C SER A 511 -40.32 7.19 -4.57
N TYR A 512 -39.82 6.85 -3.38
CA TYR A 512 -39.10 7.81 -2.52
C TYR A 512 -37.79 8.29 -3.15
N ILE A 513 -37.07 7.44 -3.85
CA ILE A 513 -35.83 7.83 -4.56
C ILE A 513 -36.17 8.77 -5.72
N GLN A 514 -37.23 8.52 -6.48
CA GLN A 514 -37.67 9.40 -7.58
C GLN A 514 -38.08 10.79 -7.06
N GLU A 515 -38.78 10.86 -5.94
CA GLU A 515 -39.11 12.13 -5.29
C GLU A 515 -37.85 12.85 -4.83
N ALA A 516 -36.91 12.16 -4.19
CA ALA A 516 -35.64 12.72 -3.76
C ALA A 516 -34.78 13.23 -4.93
N ILE A 517 -34.73 12.50 -6.04
CA ILE A 517 -34.05 12.95 -7.27
C ILE A 517 -34.74 14.19 -7.83
N SER A 518 -36.09 14.21 -7.87
CA SER A 518 -36.86 15.36 -8.34
C SER A 518 -36.57 16.64 -7.54
N GLU A 519 -36.37 16.51 -6.22
CA GLU A 519 -35.93 17.64 -5.38
C GLU A 519 -34.47 18.04 -5.66
N LEU A 520 -33.58 17.06 -5.83
CA LEU A 520 -32.15 17.32 -6.10
C LEU A 520 -31.92 18.11 -7.38
N VAL A 521 -32.67 17.84 -8.45
CA VAL A 521 -32.44 18.40 -9.79
C VAL A 521 -33.09 19.73 -10.04
N LYS A 522 -33.92 20.25 -9.12
CA LYS A 522 -34.60 21.55 -9.28
C LYS A 522 -33.63 22.69 -9.50
N GLY A 523 -33.70 23.35 -10.65
CA GLY A 523 -32.84 24.47 -11.02
C GLY A 523 -31.36 24.10 -11.20
N LYS A 524 -31.07 22.86 -11.51
CA LYS A 524 -29.72 22.32 -11.74
C LYS A 524 -29.51 21.87 -13.19
N THR A 525 -28.27 21.80 -13.60
CA THR A 525 -27.88 21.15 -14.87
C THR A 525 -27.57 19.69 -14.59
N LEU A 526 -28.26 18.79 -15.28
CA LEU A 526 -28.23 17.37 -14.99
C LEU A 526 -27.60 16.55 -16.12
N LEU A 527 -26.61 15.75 -15.80
CA LEU A 527 -26.13 14.65 -16.63
C LEU A 527 -26.59 13.32 -16.00
N VAL A 528 -27.42 12.56 -16.70
CA VAL A 528 -27.93 11.29 -16.18
C VAL A 528 -27.53 10.13 -17.09
N ILE A 529 -26.93 9.07 -16.50
CA ILE A 529 -26.78 7.78 -17.17
C ILE A 529 -28.07 7.04 -16.93
N ALA A 530 -28.91 6.97 -17.98
CA ALA A 530 -30.27 6.53 -17.84
C ALA A 530 -30.46 5.07 -18.28
N HIS A 531 -31.01 4.28 -17.36
CA HIS A 531 -31.44 2.91 -17.62
C HIS A 531 -32.97 2.75 -17.56
N ARG A 532 -33.71 3.81 -17.20
CA ARG A 532 -35.17 3.81 -17.08
C ARG A 532 -35.81 4.71 -18.13
N LEU A 533 -36.87 4.21 -18.74
CA LEU A 533 -37.55 4.90 -19.84
C LEU A 533 -38.15 6.26 -19.42
N ASN A 534 -38.76 6.32 -18.22
CA ASN A 534 -39.37 7.56 -17.71
C ASN A 534 -38.34 8.69 -17.53
N THR A 535 -37.12 8.37 -17.12
CA THR A 535 -36.04 9.36 -16.98
C THR A 535 -35.58 9.88 -18.34
N ILE A 536 -35.55 8.98 -19.34
CA ILE A 536 -35.09 9.32 -20.69
C ILE A 536 -36.12 10.16 -21.44
N GLN A 537 -37.41 9.87 -21.32
CA GLN A 537 -38.49 10.57 -22.02
C GLN A 537 -38.58 12.06 -21.65
N ASN A 538 -38.22 12.40 -20.42
CA ASN A 538 -38.27 13.78 -19.91
C ASN A 538 -36.97 14.56 -20.10
N ALA A 539 -35.97 14.00 -20.78
CA ALA A 539 -34.69 14.67 -21.01
C ALA A 539 -34.80 15.73 -22.12
N ASP A 540 -34.23 16.91 -21.87
CA ASP A 540 -34.11 17.98 -22.89
C ASP A 540 -33.20 17.57 -24.04
N GLN A 541 -32.25 16.66 -23.79
CA GLN A 541 -31.33 16.15 -24.76
C GLN A 541 -30.97 14.70 -24.42
N ILE A 542 -30.95 13.84 -25.41
CA ILE A 542 -30.54 12.44 -25.31
C ILE A 542 -29.32 12.24 -26.20
N LEU A 543 -28.27 11.64 -25.64
CA LEU A 543 -27.08 11.24 -26.37
C LEU A 543 -26.97 9.72 -26.33
N VAL A 544 -27.01 9.10 -27.50
CA VAL A 544 -26.85 7.64 -27.64
C VAL A 544 -25.38 7.33 -27.85
N ILE A 545 -24.77 6.71 -26.86
CA ILE A 545 -23.34 6.39 -26.86
C ILE A 545 -23.16 4.92 -27.23
N SER A 546 -22.46 4.66 -28.32
CA SER A 546 -22.07 3.33 -28.79
C SER A 546 -20.63 3.34 -29.27
N ASP A 547 -19.87 2.31 -28.90
CA ASP A 547 -18.47 2.14 -29.31
C ASP A 547 -17.60 3.40 -29.11
N GLY A 548 -17.83 4.10 -27.99
CA GLY A 548 -17.07 5.29 -27.61
C GLY A 548 -17.40 6.56 -28.42
N GLN A 549 -18.49 6.57 -29.19
CA GLN A 549 -18.93 7.71 -30.01
C GLN A 549 -20.39 8.06 -29.74
N ILE A 550 -20.79 9.30 -30.08
CA ILE A 550 -22.19 9.71 -30.11
C ILE A 550 -22.79 9.22 -31.44
N SER A 551 -23.57 8.16 -31.39
CA SER A 551 -24.20 7.57 -32.58
C SER A 551 -25.49 8.29 -32.99
N GLN A 552 -26.28 8.76 -32.02
CA GLN A 552 -27.50 9.54 -32.24
C GLN A 552 -27.63 10.62 -31.14
N HIS A 553 -28.27 11.74 -31.46
CA HIS A 553 -28.60 12.79 -30.49
C HIS A 553 -29.92 13.47 -30.87
N GLY A 554 -30.69 13.90 -29.88
CA GLY A 554 -31.98 14.55 -30.07
C GLY A 554 -32.86 14.47 -28.83
N THR A 555 -34.14 14.83 -28.98
CA THR A 555 -35.19 14.58 -27.98
C THR A 555 -35.75 13.16 -28.12
N HIS A 556 -36.57 12.74 -27.15
CA HIS A 556 -37.25 11.46 -27.23
C HIS A 556 -38.08 11.30 -28.52
N GLU A 557 -38.82 12.33 -28.86
CA GLU A 557 -39.71 12.35 -30.03
C GLU A 557 -38.92 12.23 -31.34
N GLU A 558 -37.87 13.06 -31.48
CA GLU A 558 -36.98 13.06 -32.66
C GLU A 558 -36.28 11.71 -32.87
N LEU A 559 -35.82 11.08 -31.78
CA LEU A 559 -35.10 9.81 -31.84
C LEU A 559 -36.03 8.60 -32.04
N MET A 560 -37.31 8.71 -31.65
CA MET A 560 -38.31 7.67 -31.92
C MET A 560 -38.75 7.65 -33.38
N GLU A 561 -38.64 8.76 -34.13
CA GLU A 561 -38.90 8.84 -35.55
C GLU A 561 -37.76 8.28 -36.41
N GLN A 562 -36.57 8.16 -35.85
CA GLN A 562 -35.37 7.69 -36.56
C GLN A 562 -35.08 6.21 -36.22
N PRO A 563 -35.00 5.31 -37.21
CA PRO A 563 -34.58 3.94 -36.96
C PRO A 563 -33.12 3.92 -36.46
N GLY A 564 -32.85 3.21 -35.35
CA GLY A 564 -31.52 3.13 -34.80
C GLY A 564 -31.47 2.56 -33.38
N ILE A 565 -30.31 2.67 -32.77
CA ILE A 565 -30.01 2.10 -31.45
C ILE A 565 -30.99 2.59 -30.38
N TYR A 566 -31.43 3.84 -30.45
CA TYR A 566 -32.39 4.40 -29.48
C TYR A 566 -33.75 3.72 -29.55
N GLN A 567 -34.33 3.59 -30.75
CA GLN A 567 -35.62 2.98 -30.95
C GLN A 567 -35.61 1.49 -30.50
N ASP A 568 -34.53 0.77 -30.83
CA ASP A 568 -34.35 -0.61 -30.37
C ASP A 568 -34.22 -0.70 -28.85
N PHE A 569 -33.47 0.22 -28.22
CA PHE A 569 -33.34 0.31 -26.78
C PHE A 569 -34.70 0.53 -26.11
N VAL A 570 -35.49 1.49 -26.58
CA VAL A 570 -36.84 1.76 -26.05
C VAL A 570 -37.75 0.55 -26.23
N ARG A 571 -37.76 -0.07 -27.42
CA ARG A 571 -38.57 -1.26 -27.71
C ARG A 571 -38.26 -2.44 -26.80
N ILE A 572 -36.97 -2.72 -26.56
CA ILE A 572 -36.55 -3.80 -25.66
C ILE A 572 -37.03 -3.50 -24.22
N ARG A 573 -36.96 -2.25 -23.78
CA ARG A 573 -37.37 -1.85 -22.43
C ARG A 573 -38.89 -1.89 -22.24
N MET A 574 -39.68 -1.49 -23.26
CA MET A 574 -41.13 -1.61 -23.22
C MET A 574 -41.57 -3.08 -23.14
N ASN A 575 -40.92 -3.95 -23.92
CA ASN A 575 -41.21 -5.37 -23.91
C ASN A 575 -40.83 -6.05 -22.57
N SER A 576 -39.76 -5.62 -21.94
CA SER A 576 -39.34 -6.17 -20.65
C SER A 576 -40.23 -5.74 -19.48
N ALA A 577 -40.85 -4.57 -19.55
CA ALA A 577 -41.82 -4.10 -18.54
C ALA A 577 -43.15 -4.89 -18.56
N GLY A 578 -43.46 -5.61 -19.67
CA GLY A 578 -44.63 -6.47 -19.81
C GLY A 578 -44.40 -7.94 -19.46
N TRP A 579 -43.21 -8.32 -18.98
CA TRP A 579 -42.89 -9.72 -18.67
C TRP A 579 -43.45 -10.08 -17.29
N SER A 580 -44.53 -10.88 -17.26
CA SER A 580 -44.99 -11.54 -16.03
C SER A 580 -44.53 -13.01 -16.07
N LEU A 581 -43.99 -13.51 -14.95
CA LEU A 581 -43.81 -14.94 -14.72
C LEU A 581 -45.19 -15.58 -14.73
N SER A 582 -45.55 -16.28 -15.81
CA SER A 582 -46.72 -17.16 -15.89
C SER A 582 -46.44 -18.48 -15.19
#